data_ffac19b9c00284e66053f6a618e9661e
#
_entry.id   ffac19b9c00284e66053f6a618e9661e
#
_cell.length_a   1.000
_cell.length_b   1.000
_cell.length_c   1.000
_cell.angle_alpha   90.00
_cell.angle_beta   90.00
_cell.angle_gamma   90.00
#
_symmetry.space_group_name_H-M   'P 1'
#
loop_
_entity.id
_entity.type
_entity.pdbx_description
1 polymer ?
#
loop_
_entity_poly.entity_id
_entity_poly.type
_entity_poly.pdbx_seq_one_letter_code
_entity_poly.pdbx_strand_id
1 'polypeptide(L)'
;MLALGTVAAVAYSRMKNHNHYQARLNALISAHEGAPPKPTKTAYTTLSQIVQWIPYGIIDLLAREAGADIRKFSAFSHVLALLYGHLSGASSLNEICDAFRLHESEVNRIRGAGTPKRNTFSNANRTRDPDIAKKLYWTVFAHLQSICPSFTQYKKHVGFLHRLKRDIFAIDSTTLKLTLDCIDWARHRRKKAAAKTHLTLNVGNMLPSFASVDDAAHHDSKYMGVLCAALKDGDVLLADKAYVDLAFLYSLGERGIFFVLRAKDNMVFDIAAEQKHQDPSIISDQTVRMSLKGSAEKYPGTLRLVTAIVEVDGKDKEMTFITNNFEWSPRTVAELYRARWAIETFFKELKQTLQLRDFVGYNEKAVKWQVWTGLLAHLLLRFHRHVSKWTLSFSRLVGTVKSALWMKIDLIKTLRLYGTAGGPKRPVIVGKQQYFQGFERFSNAPMG
;
A
#
# COMPACT_ATOMS: atom_id res chain seq x y z
N MET A 1 11.81 -10.03 11.86
CA MET A 1 10.70 -10.70 11.15
C MET A 1 10.23 -11.99 11.82
N LEU A 2 11.10 -12.88 12.27
CA LEU A 2 10.69 -14.07 13.04
C LEU A 2 9.83 -13.73 14.26
N ALA A 3 10.13 -12.66 15.00
CA ALA A 3 9.36 -12.23 16.17
C ALA A 3 7.98 -11.65 15.82
N LEU A 4 7.83 -10.91 14.71
CA LEU A 4 6.55 -10.38 14.25
C LEU A 4 5.65 -11.48 13.66
N GLY A 5 6.25 -12.43 12.95
CA GLY A 5 5.57 -13.62 12.46
C GLY A 5 5.07 -14.53 13.59
N THR A 6 5.84 -14.65 14.67
CA THR A 6 5.47 -15.48 15.84
C THR A 6 4.34 -14.85 16.64
N VAL A 7 4.33 -13.53 16.84
CA VAL A 7 3.25 -12.82 17.54
C VAL A 7 1.95 -12.84 16.68
N ALA A 8 2.06 -12.63 15.38
CA ALA A 8 0.93 -12.74 14.46
C ALA A 8 0.40 -14.19 14.41
N ALA A 9 1.28 -15.20 14.37
CA ALA A 9 0.92 -16.61 14.37
C ALA A 9 0.28 -17.05 15.69
N VAL A 10 0.78 -16.58 16.84
CA VAL A 10 0.20 -16.88 18.17
C VAL A 10 -1.15 -16.17 18.35
N ALA A 11 -1.28 -14.91 17.95
CA ALA A 11 -2.56 -14.22 17.94
C ALA A 11 -3.54 -14.90 16.98
N TYR A 12 -3.07 -15.39 15.84
CA TYR A 12 -3.87 -16.11 14.84
C TYR A 12 -4.32 -17.49 15.32
N SER A 13 -3.43 -18.28 15.97
CA SER A 13 -3.78 -19.61 16.51
C SER A 13 -4.87 -19.56 17.58
N ARG A 14 -5.04 -18.40 18.25
CA ARG A 14 -6.11 -18.16 19.23
C ARG A 14 -7.44 -17.70 18.62
N MET A 15 -7.50 -17.48 17.29
CA MET A 15 -8.72 -17.05 16.62
C MET A 15 -9.65 -18.22 16.33
N LYS A 16 -10.67 -18.42 17.20
CA LYS A 16 -11.69 -19.47 17.06
C LYS A 16 -12.58 -19.37 15.80
N ASN A 17 -12.41 -18.35 14.95
CA ASN A 17 -13.37 -18.03 13.88
C ASN A 17 -12.82 -18.11 12.45
N HIS A 18 -11.65 -18.76 12.23
CA HIS A 18 -11.05 -18.87 10.89
C HIS A 18 -12.02 -19.50 9.86
N ASN A 19 -12.65 -20.63 10.23
CA ASN A 19 -13.61 -21.32 9.35
C ASN A 19 -14.82 -20.43 9.00
N HIS A 20 -15.26 -19.56 9.91
CA HIS A 20 -16.34 -18.61 9.64
C HIS A 20 -15.97 -17.59 8.56
N TYR A 21 -14.75 -17.04 8.62
CA TYR A 21 -14.28 -16.10 7.61
C TYR A 21 -14.07 -16.77 6.26
N GLN A 22 -13.55 -18.00 6.24
CA GLN A 22 -13.38 -18.79 5.03
C GLN A 22 -14.73 -19.13 4.38
N ALA A 23 -15.70 -19.61 5.17
CA ALA A 23 -17.05 -19.91 4.71
C ALA A 23 -17.73 -18.65 4.14
N ARG A 24 -17.60 -17.52 4.83
CA ARG A 24 -18.13 -16.24 4.36
C ARG A 24 -17.49 -15.78 3.06
N LEU A 25 -16.17 -15.92 2.91
CA LEU A 25 -15.47 -15.58 1.68
C LEU A 25 -15.95 -16.48 0.53
N ASN A 26 -16.03 -17.79 0.75
CA ASN A 26 -16.51 -18.75 -0.25
C ASN A 26 -17.95 -18.45 -0.66
N ALA A 27 -18.84 -18.15 0.29
CA ALA A 27 -20.22 -17.76 0.00
C ALA A 27 -20.29 -16.44 -0.81
N LEU A 28 -19.43 -15.47 -0.52
CA LEU A 28 -19.34 -14.24 -1.31
C LEU A 28 -18.83 -14.49 -2.73
N ILE A 29 -17.87 -15.39 -2.92
CA ILE A 29 -17.34 -15.74 -4.24
C ILE A 29 -18.40 -16.49 -5.05
N SER A 30 -19.00 -17.56 -4.50
CA SER A 30 -19.97 -18.39 -5.20
C SER A 30 -21.32 -17.70 -5.47
N ALA A 31 -21.80 -16.86 -4.57
CA ALA A 31 -23.03 -16.07 -4.78
C ALA A 31 -22.95 -15.11 -5.98
N HIS A 32 -21.77 -14.98 -6.59
CA HIS A 32 -21.50 -14.03 -7.67
C HIS A 32 -21.04 -14.72 -8.97
N GLU A 33 -21.09 -16.04 -9.02
CA GLU A 33 -20.89 -16.81 -10.26
C GLU A 33 -22.22 -16.87 -11.02
N GLY A 34 -22.31 -16.24 -12.21
CA GLY A 34 -23.51 -16.26 -13.04
C GLY A 34 -23.91 -14.91 -13.60
N ALA A 35 -25.21 -14.64 -13.67
CA ALA A 35 -25.80 -13.43 -14.28
C ALA A 35 -25.17 -12.13 -13.74
N PRO A 36 -25.09 -11.04 -14.57
CA PRO A 36 -24.49 -9.79 -14.15
C PRO A 36 -25.13 -9.29 -12.84
N PRO A 37 -24.32 -9.02 -11.81
CA PRO A 37 -24.83 -8.67 -10.49
C PRO A 37 -25.56 -7.33 -10.54
N LYS A 38 -26.74 -7.27 -9.94
CA LYS A 38 -27.42 -5.99 -9.68
C LYS A 38 -27.06 -5.51 -8.27
N PRO A 39 -26.88 -4.21 -8.02
CA PRO A 39 -26.75 -3.69 -6.67
C PRO A 39 -27.96 -4.10 -5.85
N THR A 40 -27.72 -4.74 -4.71
CA THR A 40 -28.77 -5.17 -3.78
C THR A 40 -28.61 -4.42 -2.47
N LYS A 41 -29.74 -4.13 -1.81
CA LYS A 41 -29.72 -3.60 -0.43
C LYS A 41 -29.26 -4.68 0.53
N THR A 42 -28.54 -4.30 1.57
CA THR A 42 -28.12 -5.16 2.67
C THR A 42 -28.45 -4.52 4.01
N ALA A 43 -28.35 -5.26 5.11
CA ALA A 43 -28.49 -4.71 6.44
C ALA A 43 -27.23 -3.96 6.90
N TYR A 44 -26.11 -4.10 6.19
CA TYR A 44 -24.80 -3.61 6.59
C TYR A 44 -24.35 -2.42 5.72
N THR A 45 -23.82 -1.39 6.35
CA THR A 45 -23.19 -0.28 5.62
C THR A 45 -21.94 -0.75 4.88
N THR A 46 -21.54 -0.03 3.84
CA THR A 46 -20.26 -0.30 3.13
C THR A 46 -19.08 -0.26 4.09
N LEU A 47 -19.05 0.69 5.04
CA LEU A 47 -18.01 0.77 6.06
C LEU A 47 -17.96 -0.52 6.91
N SER A 48 -19.11 -1.03 7.37
CA SER A 48 -19.20 -2.30 8.10
C SER A 48 -18.66 -3.48 7.27
N GLN A 49 -18.98 -3.51 5.97
CA GLN A 49 -18.51 -4.57 5.07
C GLN A 49 -17.00 -4.50 4.82
N ILE A 50 -16.38 -3.32 4.88
CA ILE A 50 -14.93 -3.19 4.75
C ILE A 50 -14.23 -3.70 6.02
N VAL A 51 -14.68 -3.28 7.19
CA VAL A 51 -14.01 -3.65 8.45
C VAL A 51 -14.34 -5.06 8.96
N GLN A 52 -15.29 -5.74 8.34
CA GLN A 52 -15.65 -7.13 8.72
C GLN A 52 -14.47 -8.11 8.61
N TRP A 53 -13.49 -7.82 7.76
CA TRP A 53 -12.32 -8.67 7.54
C TRP A 53 -11.23 -8.50 8.60
N ILE A 54 -11.38 -7.52 9.48
CA ILE A 54 -10.57 -7.43 10.70
C ILE A 54 -11.09 -8.51 11.68
N PRO A 55 -10.25 -9.43 12.16
CA PRO A 55 -10.69 -10.47 13.08
C PRO A 55 -11.35 -9.88 14.34
N TYR A 56 -12.43 -10.51 14.78
CA TYR A 56 -13.16 -10.04 15.95
C TYR A 56 -12.29 -10.16 17.21
N GLY A 57 -12.31 -9.14 18.08
CA GLY A 57 -11.60 -9.11 19.35
C GLY A 57 -10.09 -8.88 19.26
N ILE A 58 -9.49 -8.92 18.05
CA ILE A 58 -8.03 -8.77 17.89
C ILE A 58 -7.54 -7.39 18.35
N ILE A 59 -8.28 -6.34 18.08
CA ILE A 59 -7.88 -4.97 18.45
C ILE A 59 -7.88 -4.82 19.96
N ASP A 60 -8.90 -5.37 20.65
CA ASP A 60 -9.01 -5.29 22.11
C ASP A 60 -7.94 -6.17 22.79
N LEU A 61 -7.56 -7.29 22.17
CA LEU A 61 -6.44 -8.11 22.64
C LEU A 61 -5.13 -7.32 22.57
N LEU A 62 -4.80 -6.75 21.41
CA LEU A 62 -3.58 -5.96 21.22
C LEU A 62 -3.55 -4.72 22.13
N ALA A 63 -4.70 -4.07 22.34
CA ALA A 63 -4.80 -2.92 23.23
C ALA A 63 -4.55 -3.30 24.71
N ARG A 64 -5.06 -4.45 25.16
CA ARG A 64 -4.79 -4.97 26.51
C ARG A 64 -3.33 -5.36 26.69
N GLU A 65 -2.72 -6.01 25.71
CA GLU A 65 -1.28 -6.34 25.74
C GLU A 65 -0.41 -5.09 25.82
N ALA A 66 -0.85 -3.98 25.22
CA ALA A 66 -0.16 -2.70 25.28
C ALA A 66 -0.53 -1.85 26.52
N GLY A 67 -1.33 -2.37 27.46
CA GLY A 67 -1.76 -1.64 28.66
C GLY A 67 -2.64 -0.42 28.38
N ALA A 68 -3.34 -0.37 27.23
CA ALA A 68 -4.16 0.77 26.86
C ALA A 68 -5.46 0.86 27.68
N ASP A 69 -5.81 2.07 28.16
CA ASP A 69 -7.13 2.32 28.78
C ASP A 69 -8.21 2.35 27.70
N ILE A 70 -9.12 1.39 27.73
CA ILE A 70 -10.19 1.20 26.75
C ILE A 70 -11.61 1.48 27.29
N ARG A 71 -11.74 1.90 28.54
CA ARG A 71 -13.04 1.97 29.25
C ARG A 71 -14.06 2.93 28.63
N LYS A 72 -13.64 4.11 28.17
CA LYS A 72 -14.56 5.15 27.66
C LYS A 72 -14.64 5.23 26.13
N PHE A 73 -13.55 4.90 25.44
CA PHE A 73 -13.44 4.91 23.98
C PHE A 73 -12.65 3.68 23.56
N SER A 74 -13.35 2.65 23.11
CA SER A 74 -12.73 1.35 22.82
C SER A 74 -11.60 1.48 21.79
N ALA A 75 -10.67 0.54 21.80
CA ALA A 75 -9.62 0.49 20.81
C ALA A 75 -10.20 0.23 19.40
N PHE A 76 -11.27 -0.57 19.30
CA PHE A 76 -11.98 -0.78 18.05
C PHE A 76 -12.62 0.53 17.52
N SER A 77 -13.28 1.30 18.37
CA SER A 77 -13.86 2.60 17.99
C SER A 77 -12.80 3.58 17.49
N HIS A 78 -11.61 3.57 18.11
CA HIS A 78 -10.47 4.40 17.69
C HIS A 78 -9.99 4.02 16.29
N VAL A 79 -9.74 2.73 16.03
CA VAL A 79 -9.33 2.22 14.71
C VAL A 79 -10.41 2.49 13.67
N LEU A 80 -11.69 2.25 13.99
CA LEU A 80 -12.81 2.50 13.08
C LEU A 80 -12.89 3.98 12.67
N ALA A 81 -12.71 4.91 13.64
CA ALA A 81 -12.73 6.34 13.38
C ALA A 81 -11.58 6.77 12.45
N LEU A 82 -10.36 6.25 12.68
CA LEU A 82 -9.21 6.52 11.81
C LEU A 82 -9.40 5.92 10.41
N LEU A 83 -9.89 4.68 10.30
CA LEU A 83 -10.21 4.05 9.03
C LEU A 83 -11.26 4.85 8.25
N TYR A 84 -12.32 5.30 8.95
CA TYR A 84 -13.31 6.18 8.33
C TYR A 84 -12.67 7.47 7.82
N GLY A 85 -11.79 8.11 8.60
CA GLY A 85 -11.06 9.30 8.17
C GLY A 85 -10.32 9.08 6.84
N HIS A 86 -9.58 7.98 6.71
CA HIS A 86 -8.89 7.64 5.46
C HIS A 86 -9.84 7.35 4.31
N LEU A 87 -10.91 6.59 4.55
CA LEU A 87 -11.85 6.17 3.51
C LEU A 87 -12.76 7.30 3.04
N SER A 88 -13.16 8.20 3.94
CA SER A 88 -13.99 9.38 3.61
C SER A 88 -13.17 10.55 3.07
N GLY A 89 -11.88 10.57 3.38
CA GLY A 89 -10.99 11.69 3.11
C GLY A 89 -11.27 12.87 4.04
N ALA A 90 -11.66 12.61 5.30
CA ALA A 90 -11.84 13.63 6.31
C ALA A 90 -10.53 14.34 6.64
N SER A 91 -10.58 15.66 6.72
CA SER A 91 -9.42 16.53 6.93
C SER A 91 -9.19 16.89 8.41
N SER A 92 -10.15 16.58 9.28
CA SER A 92 -10.09 16.93 10.70
C SER A 92 -10.77 15.91 11.62
N LEU A 93 -10.38 15.91 12.91
CA LEU A 93 -11.05 15.11 13.93
C LEU A 93 -12.51 15.51 14.12
N ASN A 94 -12.84 16.80 13.95
CA ASN A 94 -14.22 17.28 14.07
C ASN A 94 -15.09 16.66 12.99
N GLU A 95 -14.64 16.66 11.74
CA GLU A 95 -15.36 16.08 10.61
C GLU A 95 -15.66 14.58 10.82
N ILE A 96 -14.70 13.83 11.38
CA ILE A 96 -14.91 12.42 11.73
C ILE A 96 -15.93 12.28 12.86
N CYS A 97 -15.81 13.08 13.91
CA CYS A 97 -16.74 13.04 15.06
C CYS A 97 -18.17 13.41 14.66
N ASP A 98 -18.32 14.43 13.83
CA ASP A 98 -19.63 14.90 13.37
C ASP A 98 -20.31 13.88 12.45
N ALA A 99 -19.54 13.27 11.54
CA ALA A 99 -20.03 12.17 10.71
C ALA A 99 -20.47 10.97 11.55
N PHE A 100 -19.72 10.60 12.58
CA PHE A 100 -20.09 9.49 13.48
C PHE A 100 -21.32 9.82 14.32
N ARG A 101 -21.49 11.09 14.74
CA ARG A 101 -22.69 11.54 15.45
C ARG A 101 -23.91 11.48 14.53
N LEU A 102 -23.78 11.94 13.30
CA LEU A 102 -24.86 11.92 12.30
C LEU A 102 -25.33 10.48 12.01
N HIS A 103 -24.41 9.52 12.05
CA HIS A 103 -24.68 8.11 11.75
C HIS A 103 -24.54 7.20 12.98
N GLU A 104 -24.82 7.71 14.19
CA GLU A 104 -24.55 7.02 15.46
C GLU A 104 -25.17 5.60 15.51
N SER A 105 -26.42 5.47 15.06
CA SER A 105 -27.09 4.15 15.02
C SER A 105 -26.35 3.14 14.15
N GLU A 106 -25.80 3.56 13.03
CA GLU A 106 -25.04 2.68 12.12
C GLU A 106 -23.64 2.39 12.69
N VAL A 107 -23.00 3.38 13.32
CA VAL A 107 -21.73 3.20 14.02
C VAL A 107 -21.87 2.15 15.12
N ASN A 108 -22.90 2.25 15.95
CA ASN A 108 -23.16 1.30 17.06
C ASN A 108 -23.40 -0.13 16.54
N ARG A 109 -24.01 -0.30 15.38
CA ARG A 109 -24.18 -1.61 14.73
C ARG A 109 -22.86 -2.23 14.27
N ILE A 110 -21.81 -1.43 14.09
CA ILE A 110 -20.49 -1.93 13.72
C ILE A 110 -19.77 -2.40 15.01
N ARG A 111 -20.08 -3.60 15.46
CA ARG A 111 -19.47 -4.27 16.62
C ARG A 111 -19.54 -3.45 17.92
N GLY A 112 -20.60 -2.68 18.11
CA GLY A 112 -20.75 -1.84 19.31
C GLY A 112 -19.80 -0.65 19.37
N ALA A 113 -19.34 -0.15 18.22
CA ALA A 113 -18.46 1.01 18.18
C ALA A 113 -19.16 2.26 18.71
N GLY A 114 -18.44 3.06 19.48
CA GLY A 114 -18.93 4.31 20.04
C GLY A 114 -18.51 5.52 19.21
N THR A 115 -19.35 6.55 19.24
CA THR A 115 -19.07 7.86 18.65
C THR A 115 -18.05 8.62 19.51
N PRO A 116 -16.88 9.00 18.97
CA PRO A 116 -15.88 9.73 19.76
C PRO A 116 -16.26 11.17 20.00
N LYS A 117 -15.93 11.70 21.20
CA LYS A 117 -15.81 13.14 21.40
C LYS A 117 -14.44 13.60 20.92
N ARG A 118 -14.35 14.77 20.30
CA ARG A 118 -13.11 15.31 19.71
C ARG A 118 -11.90 15.22 20.65
N ASN A 119 -12.06 15.63 21.91
CA ASN A 119 -10.98 15.62 22.90
C ASN A 119 -10.58 14.18 23.28
N THR A 120 -11.53 13.27 23.41
CA THR A 120 -11.26 11.85 23.69
C THR A 120 -10.50 11.20 22.53
N PHE A 121 -10.87 11.51 21.30
CA PHE A 121 -10.20 11.03 20.11
C PHE A 121 -8.77 11.58 19.99
N SER A 122 -8.62 12.91 20.17
CA SER A 122 -7.29 13.55 20.18
C SER A 122 -6.38 12.95 21.25
N ASN A 123 -6.92 12.71 22.46
CA ASN A 123 -6.16 12.10 23.54
C ASN A 123 -5.77 10.65 23.21
N ALA A 124 -6.65 9.86 22.63
CA ALA A 124 -6.34 8.49 22.18
C ALA A 124 -5.21 8.47 21.15
N ASN A 125 -5.23 9.37 20.16
CA ASN A 125 -4.16 9.53 19.19
C ASN A 125 -2.82 9.88 19.86
N ARG A 126 -2.85 10.72 20.90
CA ARG A 126 -1.66 11.21 21.59
C ARG A 126 -1.04 10.20 22.55
N THR A 127 -1.85 9.41 23.24
CA THR A 127 -1.39 8.61 24.38
C THR A 127 -1.25 7.13 24.07
N ARG A 128 -2.11 6.56 23.22
CA ARG A 128 -2.09 5.13 22.93
C ARG A 128 -0.84 4.74 22.15
N ASP A 129 -0.33 3.55 22.45
CA ASP A 129 0.82 2.99 21.77
C ASP A 129 0.47 2.68 20.28
N PRO A 130 1.17 3.27 19.29
CA PRO A 130 0.92 3.02 17.89
C PRO A 130 1.35 1.62 17.43
N ASP A 131 2.14 0.89 18.21
CA ASP A 131 2.46 -0.51 17.93
C ASP A 131 1.22 -1.40 17.89
N ILE A 132 0.13 -0.99 18.54
CA ILE A 132 -1.19 -1.62 18.38
C ILE A 132 -1.61 -1.62 16.91
N ALA A 133 -1.54 -0.47 16.24
CA ALA A 133 -1.93 -0.35 14.83
C ALA A 133 -0.96 -1.11 13.91
N LYS A 134 0.34 -1.08 14.21
CA LYS A 134 1.37 -1.84 13.49
C LYS A 134 1.11 -3.35 13.58
N LYS A 135 0.92 -3.88 14.78
CA LYS A 135 0.63 -5.30 15.02
C LYS A 135 -0.71 -5.67 14.36
N LEU A 136 -1.71 -4.81 14.45
CA LEU A 136 -3.01 -5.01 13.80
C LEU A 136 -2.88 -5.16 12.30
N TYR A 137 -2.13 -4.27 11.64
CA TYR A 137 -1.88 -4.36 10.20
C TYR A 137 -1.33 -5.73 9.79
N TRP A 138 -0.27 -6.18 10.45
CA TRP A 138 0.36 -7.47 10.10
C TRP A 138 -0.51 -8.68 10.47
N THR A 139 -1.29 -8.59 11.54
CA THR A 139 -2.24 -9.65 11.92
C THR A 139 -3.37 -9.77 10.89
N VAL A 140 -3.92 -8.63 10.45
CA VAL A 140 -4.95 -8.63 9.39
C VAL A 140 -4.36 -9.11 8.07
N PHE A 141 -3.14 -8.72 7.73
CA PHE A 141 -2.46 -9.20 6.53
C PHE A 141 -2.34 -10.73 6.53
N ALA A 142 -1.80 -11.31 7.61
CA ALA A 142 -1.67 -12.76 7.76
C ALA A 142 -3.05 -13.47 7.74
N HIS A 143 -4.06 -12.87 8.36
CA HIS A 143 -5.42 -13.39 8.32
C HIS A 143 -5.99 -13.42 6.89
N LEU A 144 -5.89 -12.32 6.14
CA LEU A 144 -6.37 -12.27 4.76
C LEU A 144 -5.61 -13.23 3.85
N GLN A 145 -4.31 -13.39 4.05
CA GLN A 145 -3.50 -14.38 3.34
C GLN A 145 -3.97 -15.80 3.60
N SER A 146 -4.31 -16.14 4.84
CA SER A 146 -4.72 -17.50 5.21
C SER A 146 -6.12 -17.85 4.71
N ILE A 147 -7.08 -16.90 4.74
CA ILE A 147 -8.44 -17.15 4.22
C ILE A 147 -8.51 -17.05 2.69
N CYS A 148 -7.57 -16.34 2.05
CA CYS A 148 -7.51 -16.18 0.61
C CYS A 148 -6.04 -16.20 0.13
N PRO A 149 -5.41 -17.39 0.03
CA PRO A 149 -4.01 -17.48 -0.39
C PRO A 149 -3.73 -16.79 -1.73
N SER A 150 -4.67 -16.85 -2.67
CA SER A 150 -4.55 -16.19 -3.98
C SER A 150 -4.44 -14.66 -3.91
N PHE A 151 -4.78 -14.05 -2.78
CA PHE A 151 -4.66 -12.60 -2.58
C PHE A 151 -3.20 -12.14 -2.52
N THR A 152 -2.34 -12.92 -1.89
CA THR A 152 -0.91 -12.61 -1.74
C THR A 152 -0.02 -13.39 -2.69
N GLN A 153 -0.57 -14.41 -3.36
CA GLN A 153 0.19 -15.18 -4.35
C GLN A 153 0.60 -14.29 -5.52
N TYR A 154 1.74 -14.66 -6.10
CA TYR A 154 2.27 -14.07 -7.30
C TYR A 154 1.19 -13.95 -8.39
N LYS A 155 0.92 -12.74 -8.82
CA LYS A 155 0.18 -12.50 -10.06
C LYS A 155 1.19 -12.39 -11.18
N LYS A 156 0.95 -13.10 -12.28
CA LYS A 156 1.79 -12.99 -13.47
C LYS A 156 2.04 -11.52 -13.78
N HIS A 157 3.31 -11.12 -13.85
CA HIS A 157 3.65 -9.79 -14.30
C HIS A 157 3.02 -9.53 -15.66
N VAL A 158 2.60 -8.29 -15.90
CA VAL A 158 2.03 -7.88 -17.17
C VAL A 158 3.16 -7.41 -18.09
N GLY A 159 3.01 -7.56 -19.38
CA GLY A 159 3.99 -7.12 -20.36
C GLY A 159 5.23 -8.01 -20.42
N PHE A 160 6.39 -7.40 -20.65
CA PHE A 160 7.64 -8.10 -20.89
C PHE A 160 8.09 -9.01 -19.71
N LEU A 161 7.80 -8.59 -18.49
CA LEU A 161 8.17 -9.31 -17.26
C LEU A 161 7.32 -10.56 -16.98
N HIS A 162 6.30 -10.86 -17.80
CA HIS A 162 5.41 -12.01 -17.58
C HIS A 162 6.13 -13.37 -17.56
N ARG A 163 7.31 -13.45 -18.18
CA ARG A 163 8.16 -14.64 -18.22
C ARG A 163 8.98 -14.86 -16.95
N LEU A 164 9.17 -13.80 -16.13
CA LEU A 164 9.87 -13.90 -14.86
C LEU A 164 8.95 -14.55 -13.82
N LYS A 165 9.27 -15.80 -13.44
CA LYS A 165 8.56 -16.54 -12.39
C LYS A 165 9.22 -16.32 -11.02
N ARG A 166 9.50 -15.05 -10.67
CA ARG A 166 10.18 -14.65 -9.44
C ARG A 166 9.39 -13.56 -8.74
N ASP A 167 9.46 -13.52 -7.43
CA ASP A 167 8.94 -12.38 -6.69
C ASP A 167 9.87 -11.18 -6.86
N ILE A 168 9.29 -10.04 -7.20
CA ILE A 168 10.00 -8.79 -7.42
C ILE A 168 9.60 -7.81 -6.32
N PHE A 169 10.59 -7.29 -5.62
CA PHE A 169 10.41 -6.34 -4.54
C PHE A 169 11.05 -5.00 -4.88
N ALA A 170 10.30 -3.92 -4.74
CA ALA A 170 10.83 -2.58 -4.80
C ALA A 170 10.99 -2.02 -3.39
N ILE A 171 12.15 -1.40 -3.10
CA ILE A 171 12.36 -0.66 -1.87
C ILE A 171 12.44 0.82 -2.15
N ASP A 172 11.80 1.60 -1.31
CA ASP A 172 11.90 3.06 -1.34
C ASP A 172 11.41 3.63 0.00
N SER A 173 11.63 4.92 0.14
CA SER A 173 11.12 5.69 1.27
C SER A 173 10.33 6.89 0.78
N THR A 174 9.35 7.29 1.56
CA THR A 174 8.60 8.48 1.28
C THR A 174 8.57 9.41 2.48
N THR A 175 8.81 10.68 2.22
CA THR A 175 8.74 11.72 3.23
C THR A 175 7.30 12.22 3.34
N LEU A 176 6.77 12.19 4.55
CA LEU A 176 5.50 12.76 4.92
C LEU A 176 5.76 14.12 5.57
N LYS A 177 5.33 15.20 4.92
CA LYS A 177 5.46 16.54 5.46
C LYS A 177 4.55 16.68 6.68
N LEU A 178 5.11 17.16 7.78
CA LEU A 178 4.39 17.40 9.02
C LEU A 178 4.33 18.91 9.29
N THR A 179 3.42 19.32 10.17
CA THR A 179 3.35 20.69 10.65
C THR A 179 4.56 21.01 11.54
N LEU A 180 4.83 22.30 11.76
CA LEU A 180 5.94 22.75 12.62
C LEU A 180 5.80 22.24 14.07
N ASP A 181 4.58 21.97 14.53
CA ASP A 181 4.30 21.40 15.85
C ASP A 181 4.88 20.01 16.08
N CYS A 182 5.35 19.34 15.00
CA CYS A 182 6.01 18.05 15.06
C CYS A 182 7.54 18.15 15.14
N ILE A 183 8.12 19.36 15.22
CA ILE A 183 9.56 19.58 15.05
C ILE A 183 10.40 18.94 16.17
N ASP A 184 9.84 18.74 17.33
CA ASP A 184 10.55 18.19 18.49
C ASP A 184 11.02 16.76 18.30
N TRP A 185 10.28 15.97 17.52
CA TRP A 185 10.60 14.56 17.25
C TRP A 185 10.94 14.26 15.79
N ALA A 186 10.50 15.11 14.85
CA ALA A 186 10.62 14.86 13.40
C ALA A 186 11.45 15.94 12.69
N ARG A 187 12.62 16.29 13.23
CA ARG A 187 13.50 17.32 12.63
C ARG A 187 13.93 16.92 11.23
N HIS A 188 13.62 17.77 10.28
CA HIS A 188 14.08 17.69 8.91
C HIS A 188 14.55 19.06 8.45
N ARG A 189 15.64 19.15 7.70
CA ARG A 189 16.27 20.37 7.13
C ARG A 189 15.65 21.70 7.59
N ARG A 190 16.43 22.56 8.27
CA ARG A 190 16.11 23.97 8.59
C ARG A 190 14.65 24.25 8.96
N LYS A 191 14.24 23.93 10.18
CA LYS A 191 12.89 24.24 10.73
C LYS A 191 11.71 23.59 10.01
N LYS A 192 11.88 22.42 9.39
CA LYS A 192 10.79 21.63 8.82
C LYS A 192 10.65 20.32 9.58
N ALA A 193 9.41 19.90 9.84
CA ALA A 193 9.11 18.59 10.41
C ALA A 193 8.73 17.61 9.30
N ALA A 194 9.25 16.40 9.36
CA ALA A 194 8.89 15.33 8.44
C ALA A 194 9.10 13.95 9.07
N ALA A 195 8.14 13.06 8.88
CA ALA A 195 8.32 11.63 9.09
C ALA A 195 8.72 10.95 7.79
N LYS A 196 9.43 9.85 7.90
CA LYS A 196 9.84 9.04 6.77
C LYS A 196 9.27 7.63 6.91
N THR A 197 8.61 7.16 5.88
CA THR A 197 8.11 5.79 5.82
C THR A 197 8.99 5.01 4.86
N HIS A 198 9.68 3.99 5.37
CA HIS A 198 10.45 3.03 4.58
C HIS A 198 9.58 1.82 4.29
N LEU A 199 9.64 1.34 3.06
CA LEU A 199 8.78 0.28 2.59
C LEU A 199 9.51 -0.68 1.66
N THR A 200 9.19 -1.98 1.81
CA THR A 200 9.46 -3.01 0.80
C THR A 200 8.13 -3.46 0.23
N LEU A 201 7.94 -3.26 -1.06
CA LEU A 201 6.71 -3.56 -1.78
C LEU A 201 6.90 -4.76 -2.70
N ASN A 202 6.06 -5.77 -2.61
CA ASN A 202 5.97 -6.79 -3.65
C ASN A 202 5.26 -6.16 -4.87
N VAL A 203 5.98 -6.07 -5.98
CA VAL A 203 5.52 -5.41 -7.22
C VAL A 203 4.35 -6.18 -7.86
N GLY A 204 4.33 -7.50 -7.73
CA GLY A 204 3.30 -8.34 -8.34
C GLY A 204 1.91 -8.19 -7.73
N ASN A 205 1.80 -8.03 -6.43
CA ASN A 205 0.53 -7.91 -5.72
C ASN A 205 0.26 -6.52 -5.15
N MET A 206 1.25 -5.61 -5.19
CA MET A 206 1.16 -4.25 -4.65
C MET A 206 0.90 -4.22 -3.13
N LEU A 207 1.46 -5.19 -2.41
CA LEU A 207 1.34 -5.27 -0.96
C LEU A 207 2.71 -5.10 -0.29
N PRO A 208 2.79 -4.36 0.81
CA PRO A 208 4.00 -4.28 1.61
C PRO A 208 4.42 -5.63 2.18
N SER A 209 5.69 -5.96 2.07
CA SER A 209 6.32 -7.05 2.81
C SER A 209 7.06 -6.56 4.05
N PHE A 210 7.40 -5.28 4.09
CA PHE A 210 7.94 -4.56 5.23
C PHE A 210 7.51 -3.10 5.20
N ALA A 211 7.29 -2.51 6.38
CA ALA A 211 7.10 -1.07 6.55
C ALA A 211 7.64 -0.60 7.89
N SER A 212 8.26 0.59 7.93
CA SER A 212 8.59 1.32 9.15
C SER A 212 8.25 2.79 9.01
N VAL A 213 8.04 3.45 10.14
CA VAL A 213 7.74 4.88 10.22
C VAL A 213 8.67 5.49 11.24
N ASP A 214 9.60 6.31 10.77
CA ASP A 214 10.67 6.90 11.57
C ASP A 214 10.77 8.41 11.31
N ASP A 215 11.67 9.09 12.02
CA ASP A 215 12.05 10.45 11.69
C ASP A 215 12.78 10.51 10.33
N ALA A 216 12.78 11.66 9.70
CA ALA A 216 13.40 11.82 8.37
C ALA A 216 14.92 12.10 8.44
N ALA A 217 15.56 11.94 9.60
CA ALA A 217 16.96 12.30 9.81
C ALA A 217 17.96 11.27 9.32
N HIS A 218 17.54 10.00 9.18
CA HIS A 218 18.43 8.90 8.86
C HIS A 218 18.56 8.64 7.34
N HIS A 219 19.76 8.25 6.90
CA HIS A 219 20.02 7.86 5.51
C HIS A 219 19.37 6.53 5.16
N ASP A 220 18.83 6.43 3.94
CA ASP A 220 18.11 5.26 3.42
C ASP A 220 18.93 3.97 3.44
N SER A 221 20.22 4.06 3.16
CA SER A 221 21.12 2.89 3.12
C SER A 221 21.22 2.14 4.45
N LYS A 222 21.02 2.81 5.59
CA LYS A 222 21.04 2.16 6.92
C LYS A 222 19.89 1.20 7.14
N TYR A 223 18.80 1.35 6.38
CA TYR A 223 17.62 0.49 6.49
C TYR A 223 17.67 -0.75 5.60
N MET A 224 18.67 -0.87 4.71
CA MET A 224 18.78 -1.98 3.75
C MET A 224 18.67 -3.36 4.41
N GLY A 225 19.36 -3.58 5.53
CA GLY A 225 19.32 -4.85 6.26
C GLY A 225 17.91 -5.25 6.68
N VAL A 226 17.14 -4.29 7.19
CA VAL A 226 15.77 -4.52 7.68
C VAL A 226 14.78 -4.63 6.51
N LEU A 227 14.93 -3.77 5.50
CA LEU A 227 14.10 -3.77 4.30
C LEU A 227 14.20 -5.08 3.51
N CYS A 228 15.40 -5.66 3.46
CA CYS A 228 15.67 -6.89 2.70
C CYS A 228 15.66 -8.17 3.57
N ALA A 229 15.34 -8.07 4.86
CA ALA A 229 15.38 -9.20 5.77
C ALA A 229 14.46 -10.37 5.37
N ALA A 230 13.33 -10.05 4.73
CA ALA A 230 12.32 -11.01 4.31
C ALA A 230 12.55 -11.62 2.93
N LEU A 231 13.47 -11.06 2.15
CA LEU A 231 13.78 -11.57 0.81
C LEU A 231 14.44 -12.94 0.91
N LYS A 232 14.11 -13.80 -0.04
CA LYS A 232 14.55 -15.20 -0.12
C LYS A 232 15.42 -15.40 -1.34
N ASP A 233 16.08 -16.55 -1.39
CA ASP A 233 16.78 -17.01 -2.58
C ASP A 233 15.86 -16.97 -3.83
N GLY A 234 16.39 -16.44 -4.90
CA GLY A 234 15.68 -16.26 -6.17
C GLY A 234 14.83 -15.01 -6.28
N ASP A 235 14.60 -14.24 -5.20
CA ASP A 235 13.88 -12.96 -5.26
C ASP A 235 14.69 -11.88 -6.00
N VAL A 236 13.99 -10.88 -6.51
CA VAL A 236 14.59 -9.73 -7.22
C VAL A 236 14.34 -8.44 -6.44
N LEU A 237 15.41 -7.75 -6.08
CA LEU A 237 15.37 -6.44 -5.44
C LEU A 237 15.52 -5.31 -6.46
N LEU A 238 14.63 -4.34 -6.42
CA LEU A 238 14.70 -3.11 -7.20
C LEU A 238 14.87 -1.91 -6.25
N ALA A 239 15.86 -1.07 -6.51
CA ALA A 239 16.08 0.13 -5.71
C ALA A 239 16.70 1.28 -6.51
N ASP A 240 16.59 2.51 -6.00
CA ASP A 240 17.24 3.68 -6.58
C ASP A 240 18.72 3.76 -6.13
N LYS A 241 19.50 4.61 -6.77
CA LYS A 241 20.93 4.86 -6.49
C LYS A 241 21.21 5.23 -5.03
N ALA A 242 20.23 5.80 -4.31
CA ALA A 242 20.36 6.13 -2.88
C ALA A 242 20.61 4.91 -2.00
N TYR A 243 20.18 3.74 -2.46
CA TYR A 243 20.29 2.45 -1.75
C TYR A 243 21.54 1.64 -2.12
N VAL A 244 22.43 2.17 -2.95
CA VAL A 244 23.66 1.46 -3.33
C VAL A 244 24.62 1.45 -2.13
N ASP A 245 24.76 0.26 -1.54
CA ASP A 245 25.77 -0.13 -0.55
C ASP A 245 26.43 -1.41 -1.05
N LEU A 246 27.71 -1.31 -1.46
CA LEU A 246 28.41 -2.39 -2.14
C LEU A 246 28.56 -3.64 -1.26
N ALA A 247 28.90 -3.48 0.01
CA ALA A 247 29.06 -4.62 0.93
C ALA A 247 27.72 -5.33 1.16
N PHE A 248 26.65 -4.55 1.29
CA PHE A 248 25.31 -5.12 1.44
C PHE A 248 24.84 -5.81 0.15
N LEU A 249 25.08 -5.21 -1.02
CA LEU A 249 24.73 -5.82 -2.31
C LEU A 249 25.49 -7.13 -2.53
N TYR A 250 26.75 -7.21 -2.12
CA TYR A 250 27.51 -8.46 -2.15
C TYR A 250 26.86 -9.53 -1.26
N SER A 251 26.47 -9.16 -0.03
CA SER A 251 25.78 -10.08 0.88
C SER A 251 24.42 -10.56 0.36
N LEU A 252 23.71 -9.76 -0.46
CA LEU A 252 22.49 -10.21 -1.13
C LEU A 252 22.81 -11.29 -2.18
N GLY A 253 23.87 -11.11 -2.96
CA GLY A 253 24.33 -12.12 -3.91
C GLY A 253 24.65 -13.46 -3.24
N GLU A 254 25.36 -13.44 -2.10
CA GLU A 254 25.65 -14.64 -1.30
C GLU A 254 24.38 -15.34 -0.77
N ARG A 255 23.27 -14.60 -0.63
CA ARG A 255 21.95 -15.12 -0.27
C ARG A 255 21.14 -15.59 -1.48
N GLY A 256 21.70 -15.58 -2.70
CA GLY A 256 20.98 -15.92 -3.92
C GLY A 256 19.93 -14.89 -4.36
N ILE A 257 19.97 -13.68 -3.80
CA ILE A 257 19.04 -12.60 -4.15
C ILE A 257 19.61 -11.81 -5.33
N PHE A 258 18.81 -11.67 -6.38
CA PHE A 258 19.14 -10.81 -7.51
C PHE A 258 18.76 -9.37 -7.21
N PHE A 259 19.48 -8.45 -7.83
CA PHE A 259 19.14 -7.03 -7.70
C PHE A 259 19.31 -6.28 -9.03
N VAL A 260 18.53 -5.21 -9.18
CA VAL A 260 18.71 -4.19 -10.23
C VAL A 260 18.58 -2.82 -9.56
N LEU A 261 19.68 -2.07 -9.55
CA LEU A 261 19.74 -0.72 -9.01
C LEU A 261 20.28 0.26 -10.07
N ARG A 262 19.88 1.52 -9.97
CA ARG A 262 20.55 2.57 -10.72
C ARG A 262 21.95 2.79 -10.18
N ALA A 263 22.95 2.84 -11.03
CA ALA A 263 24.33 3.16 -10.66
C ALA A 263 24.44 4.58 -10.10
N LYS A 264 25.36 4.81 -9.16
CA LYS A 264 25.74 6.15 -8.74
C LYS A 264 26.69 6.75 -9.77
N ASP A 265 26.59 8.04 -9.99
CA ASP A 265 27.39 8.76 -11.02
C ASP A 265 28.90 8.78 -10.69
N ASN A 266 29.27 8.54 -9.42
CA ASN A 266 30.65 8.50 -8.93
C ASN A 266 31.22 7.08 -8.79
N MET A 267 30.58 6.06 -9.31
CA MET A 267 31.12 4.71 -9.34
C MET A 267 32.11 4.58 -10.52
N VAL A 268 33.28 4.00 -10.22
CA VAL A 268 34.34 3.77 -11.21
C VAL A 268 34.51 2.27 -11.40
N PHE A 269 34.50 1.85 -12.66
CA PHE A 269 34.52 0.42 -13.05
C PHE A 269 35.63 0.13 -14.02
N ASP A 270 36.24 -1.04 -13.89
CA ASP A 270 37.10 -1.66 -14.90
C ASP A 270 36.25 -2.62 -15.73
N ILE A 271 36.20 -2.42 -17.04
CA ILE A 271 35.45 -3.26 -17.96
C ILE A 271 36.22 -4.55 -18.16
N ALA A 272 35.61 -5.68 -17.77
CA ALA A 272 36.18 -7.00 -17.95
C ALA A 272 35.74 -7.66 -19.28
N ALA A 273 34.50 -7.38 -19.72
CA ALA A 273 33.97 -7.87 -20.99
C ALA A 273 32.80 -6.97 -21.45
N GLU A 274 32.59 -6.93 -22.75
CA GLU A 274 31.43 -6.26 -23.36
C GLU A 274 30.59 -7.31 -24.12
N GLN A 275 29.28 -7.31 -23.88
CA GLN A 275 28.32 -8.19 -24.48
C GLN A 275 27.69 -7.53 -25.73
N LYS A 276 27.57 -8.30 -26.83
CA LYS A 276 26.85 -7.83 -28.00
C LYS A 276 25.34 -7.88 -27.76
N HIS A 277 24.64 -6.83 -28.14
CA HIS A 277 23.19 -6.74 -28.12
C HIS A 277 22.64 -6.20 -29.45
N GLN A 278 21.38 -6.47 -29.74
CA GLN A 278 20.69 -6.00 -30.95
C GLN A 278 19.55 -5.05 -30.65
N ASP A 279 19.24 -4.80 -29.38
CA ASP A 279 18.14 -3.91 -28.97
C ASP A 279 18.59 -2.45 -29.08
N PRO A 280 17.92 -1.62 -29.90
CA PRO A 280 18.31 -0.23 -30.11
C PRO A 280 18.11 0.65 -28.86
N SER A 281 17.31 0.21 -27.88
CA SER A 281 17.15 0.92 -26.61
C SER A 281 18.31 0.69 -25.64
N ILE A 282 19.20 -0.24 -25.92
CA ILE A 282 20.38 -0.55 -25.11
C ILE A 282 21.60 0.14 -25.70
N ILE A 283 22.32 0.89 -24.89
CA ILE A 283 23.53 1.61 -25.28
C ILE A 283 24.77 0.73 -25.04
N SER A 284 24.83 0.08 -23.87
CA SER A 284 25.95 -0.83 -23.54
C SER A 284 25.50 -1.93 -22.57
N ASP A 285 26.20 -3.05 -22.65
CA ASP A 285 26.01 -4.19 -21.76
C ASP A 285 27.40 -4.78 -21.43
N GLN A 286 27.86 -4.57 -20.21
CA GLN A 286 29.24 -4.80 -19.83
C GLN A 286 29.33 -5.61 -18.52
N THR A 287 30.29 -6.53 -18.48
CA THR A 287 30.76 -7.14 -17.23
C THR A 287 31.87 -6.27 -16.67
N VAL A 288 31.74 -5.84 -15.42
CA VAL A 288 32.63 -4.88 -14.80
C VAL A 288 33.11 -5.35 -13.43
N ARG A 289 34.24 -4.78 -12.97
CA ARG A 289 34.72 -4.86 -11.58
C ARG A 289 34.87 -3.47 -11.02
N MET A 290 34.83 -3.37 -9.69
CA MET A 290 35.11 -2.09 -9.04
C MET A 290 36.59 -1.74 -9.14
N SER A 291 36.92 -0.58 -9.71
CA SER A 291 38.33 -0.14 -9.92
C SER A 291 38.97 0.35 -8.62
N LEU A 292 38.21 1.05 -7.75
CA LEU A 292 38.76 1.62 -6.55
C LEU A 292 38.95 0.55 -5.45
N LYS A 293 40.14 0.43 -4.87
CA LYS A 293 40.49 -0.57 -3.84
C LYS A 293 39.42 -0.71 -2.75
N GLY A 294 39.01 0.36 -2.11
CA GLY A 294 38.00 0.32 -1.06
C GLY A 294 36.59 -0.07 -1.54
N SER A 295 36.28 0.06 -2.82
CA SER A 295 35.04 -0.43 -3.42
C SER A 295 35.18 -1.91 -3.82
N ALA A 296 36.32 -2.30 -4.35
CA ALA A 296 36.65 -3.68 -4.70
C ALA A 296 36.67 -4.61 -3.46
N GLU A 297 37.18 -4.13 -2.33
CA GLU A 297 37.13 -4.85 -1.05
C GLU A 297 35.69 -5.08 -0.56
N LYS A 298 34.78 -4.13 -0.81
CA LYS A 298 33.34 -4.24 -0.45
C LYS A 298 32.54 -5.11 -1.39
N TYR A 299 32.91 -5.14 -2.66
CA TYR A 299 32.30 -5.98 -3.69
C TYR A 299 33.40 -6.65 -4.53
N PRO A 300 33.96 -7.78 -4.06
CA PRO A 300 35.10 -8.44 -4.71
C PRO A 300 34.70 -9.19 -6.00
N GLY A 301 33.39 -9.38 -6.25
CA GLY A 301 32.86 -10.05 -7.42
C GLY A 301 32.77 -9.16 -8.67
N THR A 302 32.26 -9.73 -9.72
CA THR A 302 31.88 -9.03 -10.94
C THR A 302 30.44 -8.54 -10.84
N LEU A 303 30.18 -7.36 -11.44
CA LEU A 303 28.86 -6.80 -11.66
C LEU A 303 28.59 -6.72 -13.16
N ARG A 304 27.34 -6.71 -13.52
CA ARG A 304 26.90 -6.36 -14.87
C ARG A 304 26.38 -4.95 -14.88
N LEU A 305 26.86 -4.16 -15.85
CA LEU A 305 26.49 -2.76 -16.05
C LEU A 305 25.70 -2.68 -17.37
N VAL A 306 24.45 -2.27 -17.28
CA VAL A 306 23.58 -2.10 -18.46
C VAL A 306 23.19 -0.66 -18.58
N THR A 307 23.52 0.00 -19.70
CA THR A 307 23.08 1.35 -20.01
C THR A 307 21.98 1.29 -21.08
N ALA A 308 20.85 1.90 -20.77
CA ALA A 308 19.68 1.87 -21.64
C ALA A 308 18.98 3.22 -21.70
N ILE A 309 18.26 3.46 -22.80
CA ILE A 309 17.34 4.59 -22.95
C ILE A 309 16.00 4.15 -22.30
N VAL A 310 15.56 4.90 -21.30
CA VAL A 310 14.33 4.65 -20.56
C VAL A 310 13.45 5.88 -20.62
N GLU A 311 12.19 5.72 -20.99
CA GLU A 311 11.21 6.80 -20.96
C GLU A 311 10.84 7.15 -19.51
N VAL A 312 11.06 8.40 -19.12
CA VAL A 312 10.72 8.95 -17.80
C VAL A 312 9.97 10.27 -18.00
N ASP A 313 8.72 10.33 -17.55
CA ASP A 313 7.84 11.50 -17.70
C ASP A 313 7.68 11.97 -19.17
N GLY A 314 7.58 11.03 -20.10
CA GLY A 314 7.44 11.30 -21.53
C GLY A 314 8.72 11.78 -22.21
N LYS A 315 9.89 11.62 -21.58
CA LYS A 315 11.21 11.97 -22.12
C LYS A 315 12.13 10.77 -22.04
N ASP A 316 12.87 10.54 -23.12
CA ASP A 316 13.93 9.55 -23.14
C ASP A 316 15.11 10.02 -22.30
N LYS A 317 15.55 9.15 -21.39
CA LYS A 317 16.71 9.39 -20.51
C LYS A 317 17.64 8.19 -20.56
N GLU A 318 18.91 8.47 -20.71
CA GLU A 318 19.95 7.47 -20.52
C GLU A 318 20.08 7.14 -19.03
N MET A 319 20.04 5.83 -18.74
CA MET A 319 20.18 5.33 -17.38
C MET A 319 21.09 4.12 -17.34
N THR A 320 21.98 4.10 -16.36
CA THR A 320 22.91 2.97 -16.13
C THR A 320 22.46 2.18 -14.89
N PHE A 321 22.37 0.86 -15.06
CA PHE A 321 21.94 -0.08 -14.04
C PHE A 321 23.05 -1.04 -13.68
N ILE A 322 23.14 -1.39 -12.39
CA ILE A 322 23.99 -2.46 -11.87
C ILE A 322 23.14 -3.65 -11.47
N THR A 323 23.60 -4.85 -11.79
CA THR A 323 22.95 -6.10 -11.41
C THR A 323 23.99 -7.21 -11.19
N ASN A 324 23.65 -8.22 -10.39
CA ASN A 324 24.41 -9.46 -10.22
C ASN A 324 23.86 -10.60 -11.09
N ASN A 325 22.91 -10.32 -11.99
CA ASN A 325 22.39 -11.34 -12.91
C ASN A 325 22.98 -11.17 -14.30
N PHE A 326 23.61 -12.24 -14.80
CA PHE A 326 24.27 -12.28 -16.12
C PHE A 326 23.45 -13.01 -17.19
N GLU A 327 22.34 -13.66 -16.80
CA GLU A 327 21.53 -14.47 -17.71
C GLU A 327 20.39 -13.67 -18.37
N TRP A 328 19.87 -12.64 -17.68
CA TRP A 328 18.78 -11.84 -18.24
C TRP A 328 19.22 -11.04 -19.46
N SER A 329 18.33 -10.86 -20.45
CA SER A 329 18.62 -9.90 -21.50
C SER A 329 18.79 -8.48 -20.95
N PRO A 330 19.60 -7.60 -21.54
CA PRO A 330 19.76 -6.23 -21.05
C PRO A 330 18.44 -5.46 -21.03
N ARG A 331 17.53 -5.75 -21.97
CA ARG A 331 16.17 -5.23 -21.95
C ARG A 331 15.39 -5.67 -20.70
N THR A 332 15.55 -6.92 -20.26
CA THR A 332 14.91 -7.39 -19.01
C THR A 332 15.40 -6.58 -17.81
N VAL A 333 16.68 -6.25 -17.74
CA VAL A 333 17.25 -5.42 -16.67
C VAL A 333 16.61 -4.01 -16.68
N ALA A 334 16.49 -3.38 -17.83
CA ALA A 334 15.85 -2.07 -17.95
C ALA A 334 14.36 -2.10 -17.57
N GLU A 335 13.61 -3.11 -18.01
CA GLU A 335 12.19 -3.28 -17.68
C GLU A 335 11.98 -3.62 -16.20
N LEU A 336 12.89 -4.38 -15.58
CA LEU A 336 12.87 -4.61 -14.12
C LEU A 336 13.03 -3.29 -13.37
N TYR A 337 14.00 -2.45 -13.76
CA TYR A 337 14.14 -1.15 -13.11
C TYR A 337 12.89 -0.27 -13.29
N ARG A 338 12.29 -0.30 -14.48
CA ARG A 338 11.01 0.41 -14.73
C ARG A 338 9.90 -0.08 -13.80
N ALA A 339 9.85 -1.37 -13.48
CA ALA A 339 8.86 -1.91 -12.55
C ALA A 339 9.01 -1.35 -11.12
N ARG A 340 10.15 -0.78 -10.73
CA ARG A 340 10.35 -0.07 -9.46
C ARG A 340 9.32 1.04 -9.23
N TRP A 341 8.82 1.66 -10.30
CA TRP A 341 7.79 2.71 -10.18
C TRP A 341 6.47 2.25 -9.56
N ALA A 342 6.28 0.96 -9.39
CA ALA A 342 5.14 0.45 -8.62
C ALA A 342 5.11 1.00 -7.19
N ILE A 343 6.28 1.19 -6.55
CA ILE A 343 6.36 1.73 -5.19
C ILE A 343 6.01 3.23 -5.14
N GLU A 344 6.36 4.00 -6.17
CA GLU A 344 5.95 5.41 -6.28
C GLU A 344 4.42 5.52 -6.46
N THR A 345 3.84 4.64 -7.28
CA THR A 345 2.39 4.54 -7.44
C THR A 345 1.71 4.18 -6.12
N PHE A 346 2.28 3.23 -5.36
CA PHE A 346 1.79 2.88 -4.03
C PHE A 346 1.82 4.08 -3.07
N PHE A 347 2.92 4.82 -3.01
CA PHE A 347 2.99 6.03 -2.19
C PHE A 347 2.02 7.13 -2.64
N LYS A 348 1.78 7.25 -3.94
CA LYS A 348 0.77 8.16 -4.47
C LYS A 348 -0.64 7.73 -4.01
N GLU A 349 -0.95 6.44 -4.04
CA GLU A 349 -2.21 5.90 -3.52
C GLU A 349 -2.40 6.23 -2.03
N LEU A 350 -1.38 6.02 -1.20
CA LEU A 350 -1.45 6.36 0.22
C LEU A 350 -1.61 7.86 0.46
N LYS A 351 -0.78 8.70 -0.17
CA LYS A 351 -0.76 10.14 0.08
C LYS A 351 -1.97 10.88 -0.48
N GLN A 352 -2.38 10.54 -1.70
CA GLN A 352 -3.41 11.30 -2.41
C GLN A 352 -4.79 10.71 -2.23
N THR A 353 -4.89 9.39 -2.24
CA THR A 353 -6.17 8.69 -2.26
C THR A 353 -6.68 8.39 -0.85
N LEU A 354 -5.77 8.07 0.08
CA LEU A 354 -6.09 7.80 1.49
C LEU A 354 -5.70 8.94 2.43
N GLN A 355 -5.43 10.12 1.86
CA GLN A 355 -5.23 11.37 2.62
C GLN A 355 -4.15 11.31 3.72
N LEU A 356 -3.04 10.60 3.48
CA LEU A 356 -1.86 10.70 4.34
C LEU A 356 -1.06 12.00 4.13
N ARG A 357 -1.70 13.04 3.57
CA ARG A 357 -1.13 14.39 3.46
C ARG A 357 -1.47 15.25 4.67
N ASP A 358 -2.69 15.11 5.16
CA ASP A 358 -3.26 15.95 6.20
C ASP A 358 -3.37 15.13 7.48
N PHE A 359 -2.43 15.37 8.39
CA PHE A 359 -2.40 14.65 9.64
C PHE A 359 -3.40 15.29 10.64
N VAL A 360 -4.25 14.45 11.22
CA VAL A 360 -5.23 14.86 12.25
C VAL A 360 -4.64 14.90 13.66
N GLY A 361 -3.32 14.73 13.80
CA GLY A 361 -2.59 14.81 15.05
C GLY A 361 -1.12 15.14 14.81
N TYR A 362 -0.48 15.84 15.77
CA TYR A 362 0.83 16.48 15.59
C TYR A 362 1.98 15.83 16.36
N ASN A 363 1.72 14.81 17.20
CA ASN A 363 2.78 14.09 17.88
C ASN A 363 3.15 12.77 17.15
N GLU A 364 4.29 12.22 17.50
CA GLU A 364 4.82 10.99 16.91
C GLU A 364 3.82 9.84 16.92
N LYS A 365 3.15 9.60 18.06
CA LYS A 365 2.19 8.51 18.18
C LYS A 365 0.99 8.70 17.26
N ALA A 366 0.44 9.92 17.18
CA ALA A 366 -0.68 10.23 16.30
C ALA A 366 -0.32 10.04 14.83
N VAL A 367 0.87 10.47 14.41
CA VAL A 367 1.38 10.26 13.03
C VAL A 367 1.56 8.79 12.73
N LYS A 368 2.19 8.02 13.63
CA LYS A 368 2.35 6.57 13.48
C LYS A 368 0.99 5.85 13.41
N TRP A 369 0.03 6.22 14.27
CA TRP A 369 -1.34 5.70 14.21
C TRP A 369 -1.97 5.93 12.84
N GLN A 370 -1.88 7.15 12.32
CA GLN A 370 -2.48 7.51 11.04
C GLN A 370 -1.80 6.78 9.87
N VAL A 371 -0.48 6.64 9.87
CA VAL A 371 0.23 5.88 8.82
C VAL A 371 -0.18 4.40 8.83
N TRP A 372 -0.17 3.75 10.00
CA TRP A 372 -0.51 2.33 10.09
C TRP A 372 -1.98 2.05 9.77
N THR A 373 -2.90 2.93 10.19
CA THR A 373 -4.32 2.77 9.80
C THR A 373 -4.56 3.11 8.34
N GLY A 374 -3.77 4.00 7.73
CA GLY A 374 -3.78 4.22 6.28
C GLY A 374 -3.31 3.01 5.49
N LEU A 375 -2.23 2.36 5.95
CA LEU A 375 -1.78 1.08 5.38
C LEU A 375 -2.85 -0.01 5.54
N LEU A 376 -3.53 -0.07 6.69
CA LEU A 376 -4.63 -1.00 6.92
C LEU A 376 -5.83 -0.74 6.00
N ALA A 377 -6.21 0.53 5.79
CA ALA A 377 -7.24 0.92 4.84
C ALA A 377 -6.88 0.48 3.41
N HIS A 378 -5.62 0.71 3.00
CA HIS A 378 -5.11 0.26 1.71
C HIS A 378 -5.20 -1.27 1.57
N LEU A 379 -4.76 -2.03 2.58
CA LEU A 379 -4.81 -3.49 2.60
C LEU A 379 -6.24 -4.01 2.43
N LEU A 380 -7.19 -3.47 3.19
CA LEU A 380 -8.60 -3.85 3.13
C LEU A 380 -9.22 -3.53 1.76
N LEU A 381 -8.89 -2.39 1.18
CA LEU A 381 -9.36 -2.02 -0.16
C LEU A 381 -8.73 -2.89 -1.26
N ARG A 382 -7.44 -3.24 -1.13
CA ARG A 382 -6.78 -4.19 -2.04
C ARG A 382 -7.43 -5.57 -1.96
N PHE A 383 -7.83 -6.01 -0.77
CA PHE A 383 -8.57 -7.25 -0.60
C PHE A 383 -9.93 -7.20 -1.30
N HIS A 384 -10.70 -6.12 -1.12
CA HIS A 384 -11.97 -5.93 -1.83
C HIS A 384 -11.78 -5.87 -3.35
N ARG A 385 -10.72 -5.21 -3.83
CA ARG A 385 -10.32 -5.20 -5.24
C ARG A 385 -10.10 -6.64 -5.76
N HIS A 386 -9.40 -7.46 -4.99
CA HIS A 386 -9.11 -8.84 -5.36
C HIS A 386 -10.39 -9.69 -5.44
N VAL A 387 -11.20 -9.68 -4.37
CA VAL A 387 -12.43 -10.49 -4.28
C VAL A 387 -13.48 -10.04 -5.30
N SER A 388 -13.62 -8.75 -5.55
CA SER A 388 -14.56 -8.21 -6.54
C SER A 388 -14.08 -8.33 -7.99
N LYS A 389 -12.81 -8.75 -8.22
CA LYS A 389 -12.17 -8.75 -9.54
C LYS A 389 -12.17 -7.35 -10.20
N TRP A 390 -12.01 -6.29 -9.41
CA TRP A 390 -11.99 -4.92 -9.89
C TRP A 390 -10.79 -4.64 -10.80
N THR A 391 -11.04 -4.21 -12.05
CA THR A 391 -10.00 -4.00 -13.07
C THR A 391 -9.59 -2.54 -13.25
N LEU A 392 -10.41 -1.61 -12.80
CA LEU A 392 -10.15 -0.17 -12.94
C LEU A 392 -9.08 0.32 -11.93
N SER A 393 -8.71 1.60 -12.01
CA SER A 393 -7.70 2.19 -11.13
C SER A 393 -8.09 2.10 -9.65
N PHE A 394 -7.08 2.10 -8.79
CA PHE A 394 -7.30 2.10 -7.34
C PHE A 394 -7.99 3.37 -6.87
N SER A 395 -7.64 4.53 -7.43
CA SER A 395 -8.30 5.82 -7.11
C SER A 395 -9.80 5.78 -7.41
N ARG A 396 -10.20 5.12 -8.50
CA ARG A 396 -11.62 4.97 -8.85
C ARG A 396 -12.35 4.03 -7.87
N LEU A 397 -11.68 2.95 -7.42
CA LEU A 397 -12.21 2.09 -6.36
C LEU A 397 -12.47 2.89 -5.08
N VAL A 398 -11.47 3.67 -4.64
CA VAL A 398 -11.59 4.50 -3.44
C VAL A 398 -12.70 5.53 -3.59
N GLY A 399 -12.82 6.20 -4.74
CA GLY A 399 -13.92 7.13 -5.02
C GLY A 399 -15.30 6.47 -4.94
N THR A 400 -15.46 5.26 -5.47
CA THR A 400 -16.70 4.48 -5.36
C THR A 400 -17.01 4.10 -3.91
N VAL A 401 -16.01 3.66 -3.16
CA VAL A 401 -16.17 3.33 -1.72
C VAL A 401 -16.53 4.57 -0.92
N LYS A 402 -15.79 5.67 -1.13
CA LYS A 402 -16.02 6.95 -0.44
C LYS A 402 -17.45 7.44 -0.56
N SER A 403 -18.01 7.42 -1.77
CA SER A 403 -19.39 7.86 -2.01
C SER A 403 -20.46 6.93 -1.41
N ALA A 404 -20.09 5.73 -1.00
CA ALA A 404 -21.02 4.70 -0.53
C ALA A 404 -20.87 4.33 0.94
N LEU A 405 -19.96 4.95 1.72
CA LEU A 405 -19.55 4.48 3.05
C LEU A 405 -20.72 4.16 3.99
N TRP A 406 -21.74 5.02 4.01
CA TRP A 406 -22.92 4.84 4.85
C TRP A 406 -24.07 4.14 4.13
N MET A 407 -23.93 3.85 2.84
CA MET A 407 -24.98 3.15 2.09
C MET A 407 -25.05 1.67 2.47
N LYS A 408 -26.26 1.15 2.57
CA LYS A 408 -26.56 -0.26 2.83
C LYS A 408 -26.73 -1.01 1.51
N ILE A 409 -25.64 -1.11 0.75
CA ILE A 409 -25.58 -1.82 -0.52
C ILE A 409 -24.55 -2.95 -0.43
N ASP A 410 -24.74 -4.02 -1.19
CA ASP A 410 -23.75 -5.09 -1.31
C ASP A 410 -22.50 -4.55 -2.02
N LEU A 411 -21.42 -4.34 -1.27
CA LEU A 411 -20.20 -3.72 -1.78
C LEU A 411 -19.57 -4.56 -2.90
N ILE A 412 -19.48 -5.88 -2.73
CA ILE A 412 -18.83 -6.76 -3.72
C ILE A 412 -19.62 -6.76 -5.03
N LYS A 413 -20.95 -6.89 -4.97
CA LYS A 413 -21.81 -6.79 -6.16
C LYS A 413 -21.68 -5.44 -6.84
N THR A 414 -21.67 -4.37 -6.06
CA THR A 414 -21.52 -3.01 -6.58
C THR A 414 -20.19 -2.84 -7.28
N LEU A 415 -19.08 -3.28 -6.68
CA LEU A 415 -17.75 -3.19 -7.28
C LEU A 415 -17.67 -4.04 -8.56
N ARG A 416 -18.23 -5.24 -8.60
CA ARG A 416 -18.27 -6.08 -9.80
C ARG A 416 -19.06 -5.39 -10.92
N LEU A 417 -20.19 -4.80 -10.59
CA LEU A 417 -21.03 -4.11 -11.60
C LEU A 417 -20.33 -2.90 -12.22
N TYR A 418 -19.61 -2.13 -11.42
CA TYR A 418 -18.96 -0.89 -11.88
C TYR A 418 -17.51 -1.09 -12.33
N GLY A 419 -16.87 -2.21 -11.92
CA GLY A 419 -15.45 -2.45 -12.09
C GLY A 419 -15.06 -3.34 -13.26
N THR A 420 -16.00 -4.03 -13.90
CA THR A 420 -15.70 -4.87 -15.07
C THR A 420 -15.76 -4.03 -16.34
N ALA A 421 -14.63 -3.85 -17.01
CA ALA A 421 -14.60 -3.32 -18.37
C ALA A 421 -15.38 -4.30 -19.27
N GLY A 422 -16.48 -3.84 -19.89
CA GLY A 422 -17.29 -4.66 -20.79
C GLY A 422 -18.59 -5.22 -20.19
N GLY A 423 -18.98 -4.80 -18.99
CA GLY A 423 -20.34 -5.02 -18.51
C GLY A 423 -21.36 -4.36 -19.49
N PRO A 424 -22.58 -4.91 -19.64
CA PRO A 424 -23.56 -4.39 -20.55
C PRO A 424 -23.69 -2.89 -20.35
N LYS A 425 -23.58 -2.12 -21.44
CA LYS A 425 -23.89 -0.68 -21.42
C LYS A 425 -25.25 -0.55 -20.78
N ARG A 426 -25.33 0.07 -19.59
CA ARG A 426 -26.64 0.32 -18.98
C ARG A 426 -27.48 1.09 -20.00
N PRO A 427 -28.72 0.66 -20.27
CA PRO A 427 -29.63 1.56 -20.89
C PRO A 427 -29.69 2.79 -19.97
N VAL A 428 -29.33 3.93 -20.50
CA VAL A 428 -29.62 5.21 -19.84
C VAL A 428 -31.13 5.21 -19.70
N ILE A 429 -31.62 4.89 -18.49
CA ILE A 429 -33.02 5.17 -18.19
C ILE A 429 -33.05 6.69 -18.17
N VAL A 430 -33.39 7.26 -19.31
CA VAL A 430 -33.87 8.65 -19.39
C VAL A 430 -35.21 8.58 -18.66
N GLY A 431 -35.18 8.60 -17.34
CA GLY A 431 -36.34 8.92 -16.55
C GLY A 431 -36.79 10.26 -17.06
N LYS A 432 -38.07 10.40 -17.42
CA LYS A 432 -38.66 11.71 -17.66
C LYS A 432 -38.27 12.54 -16.42
N GLN A 433 -37.35 13.49 -16.61
CA GLN A 433 -36.94 14.41 -15.59
C GLN A 433 -38.20 15.19 -15.22
N GLN A 434 -38.80 14.89 -14.08
CA GLN A 434 -39.89 15.71 -13.56
C GLN A 434 -39.24 17.01 -13.08
N TYR A 435 -39.30 18.03 -13.90
CA TYR A 435 -38.94 19.38 -13.46
C TYR A 435 -39.96 19.85 -12.44
N PHE A 436 -39.49 20.49 -11.38
CA PHE A 436 -40.38 21.22 -10.49
C PHE A 436 -41.17 22.28 -11.31
N GLN A 437 -42.45 22.40 -11.07
CA GLN A 437 -43.28 23.43 -11.72
C GLN A 437 -42.61 24.80 -11.60
N GLY A 438 -42.38 25.45 -12.73
CA GLY A 438 -41.68 26.74 -12.80
C GLY A 438 -40.28 26.72 -13.44
N PHE A 439 -39.64 25.55 -13.61
CA PHE A 439 -38.31 25.45 -14.27
C PHE A 439 -38.39 25.12 -15.77
N GLU A 440 -39.56 24.94 -16.33
CA GLU A 440 -39.76 24.60 -17.75
C GLU A 440 -39.33 25.70 -18.74
N ARG A 441 -39.15 26.94 -18.27
CA ARG A 441 -38.84 28.09 -19.13
C ARG A 441 -37.34 28.22 -19.49
N PHE A 442 -36.43 27.43 -18.92
CA PHE A 442 -34.99 27.58 -19.16
C PHE A 442 -34.39 26.54 -20.11
N SER A 443 -35.18 25.55 -20.56
CA SER A 443 -34.66 24.47 -21.41
C SER A 443 -34.66 24.77 -22.91
N ASN A 444 -35.20 25.89 -23.36
CA ASN A 444 -35.36 26.25 -24.78
C ASN A 444 -34.62 27.53 -25.19
N ALA A 445 -33.61 27.97 -24.50
CA ALA A 445 -32.76 29.05 -24.99
C ALA A 445 -31.74 28.45 -26.00
N PRO A 446 -31.74 28.93 -27.27
CA PRO A 446 -30.72 28.54 -28.21
C PRO A 446 -29.37 29.06 -27.70
N MET A 447 -28.38 28.18 -27.64
CA MET A 447 -27.01 28.60 -27.46
C MET A 447 -26.58 29.40 -28.70
N GLY A 448 -26.45 30.71 -28.53
CA GLY A 448 -25.78 31.59 -29.45
C GLY A 448 -24.27 31.52 -29.30
#